data_35c172526148eb9fa33b8948d7bc2d4d
#
_entry.id   35c172526148eb9fa33b8948d7bc2d4d
#
_cell.length_a   1.000
_cell.length_b   1.000
_cell.length_c   1.000
_cell.angle_alpha   90.00
_cell.angle_beta   90.00
_cell.angle_gamma   90.00
#
_symmetry.space_group_name_H-M   'P 1'
#
loop_
_entity.id
_entity.type
_entity.pdbx_description
1 polymer ?
#
loop_
_entity_poly.entity_id
_entity_poly.type
_entity_poly.pdbx_seq_one_letter_code
_entity_poly.pdbx_strand_id
1 'polypeptide(L)'
;MIEKVVVTMNYIKAFIQSESSGGIMLLLAAILGVITANSPLAEQYFSLMHVFWGPMDILEWVNDGLMALFFLYVGLAIKSEMISGELNTNSKRLLPVLAALAGVVTPALVYFLIAGSVPEYTHGWGIPTATDIAFAIGVIMMLGKRVSQAMKAFLSALAVIDDLIAIIVIAIFYGAGVDFPYLIGAAIVTGALWYTNKQGYVRPVLYGVLGAALWYFVLKSGVHATIAGVVLAMTIPATGKLDGETVYPMHKWADKLKNWVNFLIIPLFSFLNAGVSFTDVSADHLFHPVVLGVSLGLILGKQFGIFSAVFVLVKSKIIKMPTNTTWPEVYGTAIVCGIGFTMSLFVATLAFPPGVTQEMSKIGIFIGSIISGLIGAIVLIVAYKIRSIKNK
;
A
#
# COMPACT_ATOMS: atom_id res chain seq x y z
N MET A 1 -20.76 -33.66 15.52
CA MET A 1 -19.82 -33.31 14.43
C MET A 1 -20.32 -32.10 13.63
N ILE A 2 -21.55 -32.07 13.16
CA ILE A 2 -22.16 -30.99 12.36
C ILE A 2 -22.14 -29.66 13.11
N GLU A 3 -22.47 -29.62 14.39
CA GLU A 3 -22.52 -28.42 15.21
C GLU A 3 -21.12 -27.74 15.35
N LYS A 4 -20.06 -28.55 15.54
CA LYS A 4 -18.67 -28.04 15.55
C LYS A 4 -18.27 -27.45 14.18
N VAL A 5 -18.69 -28.08 13.08
CA VAL A 5 -18.41 -27.59 11.72
C VAL A 5 -19.13 -26.26 11.47
N VAL A 6 -20.41 -26.14 11.87
CA VAL A 6 -21.18 -24.89 11.73
C VAL A 6 -20.58 -23.76 12.57
N VAL A 7 -20.17 -24.05 13.81
CA VAL A 7 -19.49 -23.08 14.69
C VAL A 7 -18.15 -22.63 14.07
N THR A 8 -17.34 -23.56 13.58
CA THR A 8 -16.07 -23.25 12.91
C THR A 8 -16.29 -22.42 11.64
N MET A 9 -17.28 -22.77 10.81
CA MET A 9 -17.62 -21.99 9.62
C MET A 9 -18.07 -20.56 9.96
N ASN A 10 -18.82 -20.36 11.05
CA ASN A 10 -19.24 -19.04 11.50
C ASN A 10 -18.03 -18.20 11.98
N TYR A 11 -17.07 -18.80 12.70
CA TYR A 11 -15.82 -18.13 13.09
C TYR A 11 -14.96 -17.74 11.87
N ILE A 12 -14.81 -18.65 10.90
CA ILE A 12 -14.06 -18.36 9.65
C ILE A 12 -14.75 -17.22 8.88
N LYS A 13 -16.08 -17.26 8.77
CA LYS A 13 -16.84 -16.21 8.09
C LYS A 13 -16.71 -14.86 8.80
N ALA A 14 -16.80 -14.85 10.13
CA ALA A 14 -16.59 -13.65 10.94
C ALA A 14 -15.15 -13.11 10.82
N PHE A 15 -14.15 -13.99 10.78
CA PHE A 15 -12.77 -13.61 10.53
C PHE A 15 -12.58 -12.99 9.14
N ILE A 16 -13.06 -13.62 8.07
CA ILE A 16 -12.97 -13.11 6.70
C ILE A 16 -13.65 -11.74 6.57
N GLN A 17 -14.74 -11.52 7.31
CA GLN A 17 -15.45 -10.23 7.31
C GLN A 17 -14.80 -9.16 8.20
N SER A 18 -13.83 -9.52 9.03
CA SER A 18 -13.15 -8.55 9.88
C SER A 18 -12.17 -7.68 9.07
N GLU A 19 -12.11 -6.37 9.38
CA GLU A 19 -11.21 -5.44 8.71
C GLU A 19 -9.72 -5.71 9.00
N SER A 20 -9.41 -6.46 10.05
CA SER A 20 -8.05 -6.85 10.42
C SER A 20 -7.55 -8.12 9.73
N SER A 21 -8.46 -8.90 9.09
CA SER A 21 -8.11 -10.21 8.51
C SER A 21 -7.06 -10.12 7.40
N GLY A 22 -7.15 -9.11 6.54
CA GLY A 22 -6.18 -8.87 5.46
C GLY A 22 -4.76 -8.64 6.01
N GLY A 23 -4.62 -7.78 7.03
CA GLY A 23 -3.33 -7.52 7.67
C GLY A 23 -2.74 -8.76 8.37
N ILE A 24 -3.58 -9.59 9.00
CA ILE A 24 -3.14 -10.84 9.63
C ILE A 24 -2.65 -11.84 8.57
N MET A 25 -3.40 -12.03 7.48
CA MET A 25 -3.03 -12.95 6.39
C MET A 25 -1.73 -12.51 5.71
N LEU A 26 -1.57 -11.22 5.50
CA LEU A 26 -0.35 -10.62 4.97
C LEU A 26 0.86 -10.92 5.88
N LEU A 27 0.73 -10.68 7.19
CA LEU A 27 1.80 -10.94 8.15
C LEU A 27 2.18 -12.41 8.18
N LEU A 28 1.19 -13.31 8.20
CA LEU A 28 1.43 -14.76 8.17
C LEU A 28 2.16 -15.18 6.89
N ALA A 29 1.76 -14.65 5.74
CA ALA A 29 2.40 -14.95 4.47
C ALA A 29 3.86 -14.46 4.43
N ALA A 30 4.14 -13.26 4.97
CA ALA A 30 5.49 -12.74 5.08
C ALA A 30 6.38 -13.60 5.99
N ILE A 31 5.87 -13.95 7.17
CA ILE A 31 6.58 -14.84 8.11
C ILE A 31 6.89 -16.18 7.45
N LEU A 32 5.92 -16.76 6.73
CA LEU A 32 6.12 -17.98 5.96
C LEU A 32 7.20 -17.81 4.89
N GLY A 33 7.20 -16.69 4.16
CA GLY A 33 8.23 -16.37 3.16
C GLY A 33 9.62 -16.31 3.78
N VAL A 34 9.78 -15.58 4.89
CA VAL A 34 11.04 -15.49 5.62
C VAL A 34 11.49 -16.87 6.16
N ILE A 35 10.58 -17.64 6.76
CA ILE A 35 10.89 -18.98 7.27
C ILE A 35 11.33 -19.90 6.13
N THR A 36 10.61 -19.90 5.01
CA THR A 36 10.91 -20.76 3.85
C THR A 36 12.27 -20.39 3.25
N ALA A 37 12.54 -19.08 3.10
CA ALA A 37 13.82 -18.58 2.59
C ALA A 37 15.04 -18.93 3.47
N ASN A 38 14.81 -19.27 4.75
CA ASN A 38 15.88 -19.63 5.72
C ASN A 38 15.76 -21.09 6.20
N SER A 39 15.06 -21.94 5.45
CA SER A 39 14.87 -23.36 5.75
C SER A 39 15.59 -24.22 4.72
N PRO A 40 15.63 -25.58 4.90
CA PRO A 40 16.12 -26.49 3.86
C PRO A 40 15.38 -26.39 2.52
N LEU A 41 14.25 -25.69 2.46
CA LEU A 41 13.47 -25.44 1.24
C LEU A 41 13.88 -24.15 0.52
N ALA A 42 14.94 -23.45 0.98
CA ALA A 42 15.35 -22.16 0.41
C ALA A 42 15.64 -22.23 -1.10
N GLU A 43 16.38 -23.27 -1.52
CA GLU A 43 16.71 -23.44 -2.94
C GLU A 43 15.45 -23.62 -3.81
N GLN A 44 14.49 -24.45 -3.35
CA GLN A 44 13.22 -24.66 -4.05
C GLN A 44 12.37 -23.37 -4.04
N TYR A 45 12.37 -22.62 -2.94
CA TYR A 45 11.65 -21.37 -2.82
C TYR A 45 12.17 -20.32 -3.81
N PHE A 46 13.48 -20.11 -3.88
CA PHE A 46 14.06 -19.14 -4.83
C PHE A 46 13.96 -19.64 -6.29
N SER A 47 14.13 -20.94 -6.55
CA SER A 47 13.98 -21.49 -7.89
C SER A 47 12.54 -21.39 -8.41
N LEU A 48 11.54 -21.59 -7.55
CA LEU A 48 10.13 -21.45 -7.91
C LEU A 48 9.79 -20.05 -8.44
N MET A 49 10.41 -19.02 -7.91
CA MET A 49 10.17 -17.64 -8.34
C MET A 49 10.55 -17.41 -9.80
N HIS A 50 11.59 -18.11 -10.28
CA HIS A 50 12.15 -17.96 -11.61
C HIS A 50 11.65 -19.04 -12.61
N VAL A 51 10.62 -19.81 -12.22
CA VAL A 51 9.93 -20.70 -13.17
C VAL A 51 9.13 -19.86 -14.16
N PHE A 52 9.44 -20.00 -15.44
CA PHE A 52 8.72 -19.30 -16.50
C PHE A 52 7.34 -19.90 -16.72
N TRP A 53 6.32 -19.06 -16.75
CA TRP A 53 4.97 -19.39 -17.15
C TRP A 53 4.53 -18.47 -18.29
N GLY A 54 4.74 -18.93 -19.51
CA GLY A 54 4.56 -18.12 -20.72
C GLY A 54 5.68 -17.08 -20.89
N PRO A 55 5.35 -15.78 -21.07
CA PRO A 55 6.36 -14.73 -21.36
C PRO A 55 7.09 -14.18 -20.12
N MET A 56 6.70 -14.56 -18.91
CA MET A 56 7.18 -14.00 -17.65
C MET A 56 7.41 -15.12 -16.64
N ASP A 57 8.31 -14.91 -15.66
CA ASP A 57 8.46 -15.79 -14.51
C ASP A 57 7.34 -15.57 -13.46
N ILE A 58 7.26 -16.43 -12.46
CA ILE A 58 6.23 -16.37 -11.43
C ILE A 58 6.33 -15.05 -10.64
N LEU A 59 7.54 -14.61 -10.33
CA LEU A 59 7.76 -13.37 -9.57
C LEU A 59 7.30 -12.15 -10.37
N GLU A 60 7.61 -12.08 -11.66
CA GLU A 60 7.15 -11.03 -12.57
C GLU A 60 5.61 -11.03 -12.70
N TRP A 61 4.97 -12.22 -12.84
CA TRP A 61 3.51 -12.31 -12.87
C TRP A 61 2.87 -11.77 -11.60
N VAL A 62 3.48 -12.00 -10.45
CA VAL A 62 2.96 -11.46 -9.17
C VAL A 62 3.20 -9.96 -9.10
N ASN A 63 4.41 -9.48 -9.43
CA ASN A 63 4.80 -8.08 -9.26
C ASN A 63 4.16 -7.14 -10.30
N ASP A 64 3.94 -7.61 -11.53
CA ASP A 64 3.38 -6.79 -12.62
C ASP A 64 1.92 -7.14 -12.94
N GLY A 65 1.55 -8.44 -12.87
CA GLY A 65 0.21 -8.90 -13.18
C GLY A 65 -0.75 -8.75 -12.00
N LEU A 66 -0.48 -9.46 -10.89
CA LEU A 66 -1.38 -9.42 -9.73
C LEU A 66 -1.37 -8.06 -9.04
N MET A 67 -0.21 -7.40 -8.96
CA MET A 67 -0.15 -6.04 -8.41
C MET A 67 -0.89 -5.01 -9.27
N ALA A 68 -1.06 -5.20 -10.58
CA ALA A 68 -1.95 -4.36 -11.38
C ALA A 68 -3.41 -4.47 -10.94
N LEU A 69 -3.88 -5.67 -10.53
CA LEU A 69 -5.21 -5.85 -9.94
C LEU A 69 -5.32 -5.24 -8.54
N PHE A 70 -4.26 -5.29 -7.74
CA PHE A 70 -4.18 -4.56 -6.48
C PHE A 70 -4.33 -3.05 -6.71
N PHE A 71 -3.57 -2.48 -7.65
CA PHE A 71 -3.65 -1.05 -7.97
C PHE A 71 -4.98 -0.66 -8.65
N LEU A 72 -5.63 -1.58 -9.35
CA LEU A 72 -7.02 -1.39 -9.79
C LEU A 72 -7.96 -1.23 -8.59
N TYR A 73 -7.84 -2.10 -7.58
CA TYR A 73 -8.63 -1.99 -6.36
C TYR A 73 -8.35 -0.68 -5.60
N VAL A 74 -7.08 -0.34 -5.40
CA VAL A 74 -6.67 0.93 -4.76
C VAL A 74 -7.19 2.14 -5.53
N GLY A 75 -7.07 2.15 -6.86
CA GLY A 75 -7.60 3.21 -7.70
C GLY A 75 -9.13 3.37 -7.59
N LEU A 76 -9.88 2.25 -7.50
CA LEU A 76 -11.33 2.28 -7.26
C LEU A 76 -11.65 2.82 -5.86
N ALA A 77 -10.87 2.46 -4.85
CA ALA A 77 -11.02 2.98 -3.48
C ALA A 77 -10.74 4.49 -3.43
N ILE A 78 -9.64 4.97 -4.04
CA ILE A 78 -9.32 6.39 -4.17
C ILE A 78 -10.48 7.15 -4.82
N LYS A 79 -10.99 6.64 -5.95
CA LYS A 79 -12.11 7.25 -6.67
C LYS A 79 -13.39 7.29 -5.83
N SER A 80 -13.67 6.24 -5.09
CA SER A 80 -14.81 6.17 -4.17
C SER A 80 -14.70 7.21 -3.05
N GLU A 81 -13.53 7.34 -2.42
CA GLU A 81 -13.28 8.34 -1.38
C GLU A 81 -13.40 9.77 -1.89
N MET A 82 -12.98 10.02 -3.15
CA MET A 82 -13.08 11.33 -3.77
C MET A 82 -14.52 11.73 -4.14
N ILE A 83 -15.38 10.76 -4.49
CA ILE A 83 -16.77 11.02 -4.94
C ILE A 83 -17.72 11.04 -3.75
N SER A 84 -17.67 10.06 -2.86
CA SER A 84 -18.67 9.82 -1.81
C SER A 84 -18.12 9.65 -0.42
N GLY A 85 -16.78 9.54 -0.25
CA GLY A 85 -16.13 9.28 1.02
C GLY A 85 -15.67 10.53 1.77
N GLU A 86 -14.69 10.34 2.65
CA GLU A 86 -14.10 11.39 3.50
C GLU A 86 -13.33 12.45 2.72
N LEU A 87 -12.99 12.18 1.45
CA LEU A 87 -12.27 13.10 0.56
C LEU A 87 -13.20 13.84 -0.43
N ASN A 88 -14.50 13.92 -0.16
CA ASN A 88 -15.47 14.48 -1.10
C ASN A 88 -15.50 16.01 -1.17
N THR A 89 -14.89 16.73 -0.20
CA THR A 89 -14.81 18.19 -0.17
C THR A 89 -13.38 18.69 0.02
N ASN A 90 -13.06 19.87 -0.52
CA ASN A 90 -11.73 20.47 -0.41
C ASN A 90 -11.29 20.69 1.06
N SER A 91 -12.23 21.04 1.95
CA SER A 91 -11.95 21.24 3.37
C SER A 91 -11.53 19.93 4.07
N LYS A 92 -12.15 18.80 3.71
CA LYS A 92 -11.81 17.49 4.27
C LYS A 92 -10.50 16.93 3.69
N ARG A 93 -10.20 17.24 2.41
CA ARG A 93 -8.96 16.79 1.73
C ARG A 93 -7.70 17.45 2.28
N LEU A 94 -7.78 18.69 2.74
CA LEU A 94 -6.61 19.51 3.03
C LEU A 94 -5.69 18.87 4.08
N LEU A 95 -6.26 18.37 5.20
CA LEU A 95 -5.45 17.75 6.27
C LEU A 95 -4.75 16.46 5.81
N PRO A 96 -5.47 15.45 5.24
CA PRO A 96 -4.80 14.23 4.79
C PRO A 96 -3.80 14.47 3.65
N VAL A 97 -4.08 15.40 2.72
CA VAL A 97 -3.16 15.70 1.59
C VAL A 97 -1.86 16.31 2.10
N LEU A 98 -1.92 17.33 2.95
CA LEU A 98 -0.71 17.98 3.46
C LEU A 98 0.06 17.06 4.42
N ALA A 99 -0.64 16.24 5.21
CA ALA A 99 -0.02 15.23 6.06
C ALA A 99 0.68 14.13 5.24
N ALA A 100 0.05 13.65 4.15
CA ALA A 100 0.65 12.67 3.25
C ALA A 100 1.87 13.24 2.52
N LEU A 101 1.78 14.47 1.98
CA LEU A 101 2.92 15.13 1.34
C LEU A 101 4.12 15.26 2.30
N ALA A 102 3.89 15.70 3.54
CA ALA A 102 4.93 15.77 4.55
C ALA A 102 5.44 14.35 4.93
N GLY A 103 4.52 13.37 4.98
CA GLY A 103 4.82 11.95 5.20
C GLY A 103 5.60 11.29 4.05
N VAL A 104 5.69 11.89 2.88
CA VAL A 104 6.54 11.45 1.75
C VAL A 104 7.85 12.21 1.74
N VAL A 105 7.81 13.55 1.85
CA VAL A 105 9.00 14.40 1.76
C VAL A 105 9.98 14.14 2.91
N THR A 106 9.48 14.03 4.15
CA THR A 106 10.35 13.88 5.32
C THR A 106 11.13 12.55 5.32
N PRO A 107 10.51 11.37 5.11
CA PRO A 107 11.29 10.12 5.01
C PRO A 107 12.23 10.09 3.80
N ALA A 108 11.86 10.70 2.66
CA ALA A 108 12.76 10.86 1.53
C ALA A 108 14.02 11.66 1.91
N LEU A 109 13.84 12.78 2.61
CA LEU A 109 14.95 13.59 3.11
C LEU A 109 15.83 12.82 4.11
N VAL A 110 15.21 12.07 5.05
CA VAL A 110 15.98 11.23 6.01
C VAL A 110 16.79 10.20 5.25
N TYR A 111 16.22 9.56 4.24
CA TYR A 111 16.94 8.60 3.40
C TYR A 111 18.12 9.25 2.66
N PHE A 112 17.90 10.39 2.01
CA PHE A 112 18.96 11.10 1.30
C PHE A 112 20.10 11.57 2.20
N LEU A 113 19.81 11.98 3.44
CA LEU A 113 20.83 12.38 4.40
C LEU A 113 21.74 11.22 4.81
N ILE A 114 21.24 9.97 4.76
CA ILE A 114 21.96 8.78 5.22
C ILE A 114 22.61 8.04 4.05
N ALA A 115 21.87 7.80 2.99
CA ALA A 115 22.28 6.95 1.87
C ALA A 115 22.50 7.70 0.56
N GLY A 116 22.09 8.96 0.47
CA GLY A 116 22.14 9.75 -0.78
C GLY A 116 23.54 10.16 -1.24
N SER A 117 24.57 10.02 -0.40
CA SER A 117 25.97 10.29 -0.78
C SER A 117 26.54 9.25 -1.76
N VAL A 118 25.95 8.07 -1.85
CA VAL A 118 26.34 6.98 -2.74
C VAL A 118 25.39 6.93 -3.92
N PRO A 119 25.87 7.20 -5.16
CA PRO A 119 24.98 7.28 -6.35
C PRO A 119 24.13 6.03 -6.57
N GLU A 120 24.69 4.84 -6.31
CA GLU A 120 24.01 3.55 -6.47
C GLU A 120 22.80 3.39 -5.51
N TYR A 121 22.79 4.09 -4.38
CA TYR A 121 21.72 4.01 -3.38
C TYR A 121 20.65 5.09 -3.55
N THR A 122 20.89 6.10 -4.40
CA THR A 122 19.98 7.24 -4.53
C THR A 122 18.57 6.85 -4.91
N HIS A 123 18.38 5.83 -5.75
CA HIS A 123 17.05 5.36 -6.18
C HIS A 123 16.19 4.81 -5.05
N GLY A 124 16.77 4.44 -3.91
CA GLY A 124 16.05 3.89 -2.77
C GLY A 124 15.22 4.89 -1.97
N TRP A 125 15.25 6.19 -2.27
CA TRP A 125 14.54 7.23 -1.51
C TRP A 125 13.02 7.05 -1.41
N GLY A 126 12.42 6.44 -2.43
CA GLY A 126 10.97 6.17 -2.44
C GLY A 126 10.56 5.04 -1.50
N ILE A 127 11.48 4.15 -1.10
CA ILE A 127 11.17 2.98 -0.26
C ILE A 127 10.53 3.37 1.08
N PRO A 128 11.11 4.29 1.89
CA PRO A 128 10.54 4.66 3.18
C PRO A 128 9.36 5.63 3.07
N THR A 129 9.00 6.08 1.86
CA THR A 129 7.88 7.02 1.69
C THR A 129 6.52 6.34 1.66
N ALA A 130 6.45 5.05 1.36
CA ALA A 130 5.21 4.30 1.25
C ALA A 130 4.69 3.82 2.62
N THR A 131 3.36 3.73 2.76
CA THR A 131 2.68 3.15 3.93
C THR A 131 1.88 1.92 3.50
N ASP A 132 1.99 0.83 4.23
CA ASP A 132 1.13 -0.34 4.03
C ASP A 132 -0.23 -0.12 4.71
N ILE A 133 -1.24 0.25 3.91
CA ILE A 133 -2.60 0.52 4.40
C ILE A 133 -3.19 -0.70 5.09
N ALA A 134 -3.05 -1.90 4.51
CA ALA A 134 -3.68 -3.11 5.02
C ALA A 134 -3.13 -3.45 6.41
N PHE A 135 -1.81 -3.31 6.60
CA PHE A 135 -1.16 -3.57 7.87
C PHE A 135 -1.46 -2.46 8.89
N ALA A 136 -1.34 -1.20 8.50
CA ALA A 136 -1.58 -0.05 9.38
C ALA A 136 -3.02 -0.01 9.91
N ILE A 137 -4.02 -0.20 9.03
CA ILE A 137 -5.43 -0.34 9.43
C ILE A 137 -5.62 -1.60 10.29
N GLY A 138 -4.98 -2.72 9.93
CA GLY A 138 -5.03 -3.95 10.72
C GLY A 138 -4.61 -3.73 12.18
N VAL A 139 -3.48 -3.06 12.42
CA VAL A 139 -2.99 -2.70 13.76
C VAL A 139 -4.01 -1.82 14.50
N ILE A 140 -4.54 -0.77 13.86
CA ILE A 140 -5.52 0.12 14.50
C ILE A 140 -6.84 -0.59 14.78
N MET A 141 -7.31 -1.49 13.92
CA MET A 141 -8.53 -2.27 14.14
C MET A 141 -8.36 -3.30 15.27
N MET A 142 -7.18 -3.89 15.43
CA MET A 142 -6.87 -4.75 16.58
C MET A 142 -6.91 -3.98 17.91
N LEU A 143 -6.59 -2.69 17.93
CA LEU A 143 -6.74 -1.83 19.10
C LEU A 143 -8.20 -1.47 19.40
N GLY A 144 -9.11 -1.64 18.46
CA GLY A 144 -10.56 -1.55 18.62
C GLY A 144 -11.03 -0.16 19.10
N LYS A 145 -11.72 -0.14 20.24
CA LYS A 145 -12.26 1.09 20.86
C LYS A 145 -11.20 2.03 21.44
N ARG A 146 -9.93 1.59 21.50
CA ARG A 146 -8.83 2.41 22.03
C ARG A 146 -8.43 3.54 21.08
N VAL A 147 -8.74 3.40 19.79
CA VAL A 147 -8.52 4.45 18.78
C VAL A 147 -9.85 5.09 18.41
N SER A 148 -9.89 6.43 18.37
CA SER A 148 -11.10 7.18 18.00
C SER A 148 -11.49 6.92 16.54
N GLN A 149 -12.79 7.00 16.24
CA GLN A 149 -13.28 6.86 14.86
C GLN A 149 -12.70 7.94 13.94
N ALA A 150 -12.50 9.15 14.49
CA ALA A 150 -11.88 10.24 13.74
C ALA A 150 -10.44 9.91 13.30
N MET A 151 -9.65 9.22 14.16
CA MET A 151 -8.29 8.81 13.79
C MET A 151 -8.28 7.62 12.81
N LYS A 152 -9.24 6.72 12.92
CA LYS A 152 -9.42 5.65 11.91
C LYS A 152 -9.73 6.23 10.53
N ALA A 153 -10.68 7.17 10.47
CA ALA A 153 -11.03 7.87 9.24
C ALA A 153 -9.85 8.71 8.70
N PHE A 154 -9.12 9.40 9.58
CA PHE A 154 -7.94 10.16 9.19
C PHE A 154 -6.85 9.25 8.61
N LEU A 155 -6.54 8.11 9.27
CA LEU A 155 -5.56 7.15 8.74
C LEU A 155 -6.00 6.60 7.38
N SER A 156 -7.28 6.21 7.24
CA SER A 156 -7.79 5.70 5.97
C SER A 156 -7.66 6.74 4.85
N ALA A 157 -8.07 7.98 5.10
CA ALA A 157 -7.97 9.07 4.14
C ALA A 157 -6.51 9.41 3.79
N LEU A 158 -5.61 9.45 4.80
CA LEU A 158 -4.18 9.70 4.60
C LEU A 158 -3.54 8.59 3.77
N ALA A 159 -3.83 7.34 4.10
CA ALA A 159 -3.25 6.19 3.42
C ALA A 159 -3.69 6.10 1.95
N VAL A 160 -4.95 6.41 1.64
CA VAL A 160 -5.46 6.51 0.25
C VAL A 160 -4.69 7.57 -0.56
N ILE A 161 -4.36 8.71 0.06
CA ILE A 161 -3.58 9.76 -0.60
C ILE A 161 -2.10 9.37 -0.69
N ASP A 162 -1.56 8.72 0.32
CA ASP A 162 -0.17 8.21 0.32
C ASP A 162 0.04 7.23 -0.83
N ASP A 163 -0.91 6.30 -1.04
CA ASP A 163 -0.90 5.38 -2.20
C ASP A 163 -0.97 6.12 -3.53
N LEU A 164 -1.81 7.16 -3.64
CA LEU A 164 -1.89 7.98 -4.85
C LEU A 164 -0.55 8.66 -5.15
N ILE A 165 0.11 9.22 -4.12
CA ILE A 165 1.43 9.83 -4.25
C ILE A 165 2.47 8.77 -4.63
N ALA A 166 2.44 7.59 -3.99
CA ALA A 166 3.34 6.49 -4.32
C ALA A 166 3.21 6.06 -5.79
N ILE A 167 1.99 5.95 -6.32
CA ILE A 167 1.74 5.65 -7.74
C ILE A 167 2.37 6.72 -8.66
N ILE A 168 2.20 8.01 -8.32
CA ILE A 168 2.78 9.11 -9.08
C ILE A 168 4.32 9.07 -9.02
N VAL A 169 4.88 8.80 -7.85
CA VAL A 169 6.33 8.64 -7.64
C VAL A 169 6.86 7.48 -8.48
N ILE A 170 6.20 6.33 -8.45
CA ILE A 170 6.58 5.16 -9.26
C ILE A 170 6.54 5.50 -10.75
N ALA A 171 5.48 6.15 -11.21
CA ALA A 171 5.30 6.51 -12.60
C ALA A 171 6.40 7.44 -13.14
N ILE A 172 6.86 8.38 -12.32
CA ILE A 172 7.80 9.43 -12.74
C ILE A 172 9.26 8.99 -12.56
N PHE A 173 9.59 8.30 -11.46
CA PHE A 173 10.98 8.09 -11.04
C PHE A 173 11.49 6.67 -11.24
N TYR A 174 10.61 5.68 -11.45
CA TYR A 174 11.01 4.27 -11.51
C TYR A 174 10.79 3.60 -12.88
N GLY A 175 10.44 4.34 -13.92
CA GLY A 175 10.31 3.82 -15.29
C GLY A 175 11.68 3.46 -15.91
N ALA A 176 11.73 2.38 -16.66
CA ALA A 176 12.96 1.84 -17.27
C ALA A 176 13.28 2.39 -18.69
N GLY A 177 12.77 3.58 -19.03
CA GLY A 177 12.84 4.13 -20.38
C GLY A 177 11.49 3.98 -21.09
N VAL A 178 11.20 4.85 -22.07
CA VAL A 178 9.88 4.91 -22.70
C VAL A 178 9.93 4.42 -24.13
N ASP A 179 9.18 3.34 -24.42
CA ASP A 179 8.88 2.89 -25.79
C ASP A 179 7.60 3.58 -26.28
N PHE A 180 7.76 4.61 -27.10
CA PHE A 180 6.68 5.47 -27.57
C PHE A 180 5.56 4.74 -28.34
N PRO A 181 5.81 3.80 -29.29
CA PRO A 181 4.80 2.99 -29.94
C PRO A 181 3.83 2.31 -28.98
N TYR A 182 4.34 1.66 -27.93
CA TYR A 182 3.49 1.02 -26.93
C TYR A 182 2.78 2.03 -26.04
N LEU A 183 3.42 3.16 -25.70
CA LEU A 183 2.77 4.22 -24.93
C LEU A 183 1.61 4.84 -25.72
N ILE A 184 1.74 5.03 -27.03
CA ILE A 184 0.65 5.47 -27.92
C ILE A 184 -0.48 4.44 -27.90
N GLY A 185 -0.16 3.13 -27.99
CA GLY A 185 -1.15 2.06 -27.86
C GLY A 185 -1.91 2.12 -26.54
N ALA A 186 -1.22 2.33 -25.42
CA ALA A 186 -1.82 2.52 -24.10
C ALA A 186 -2.74 3.75 -24.06
N ALA A 187 -2.34 4.88 -24.68
CA ALA A 187 -3.14 6.07 -24.77
C ALA A 187 -4.43 5.87 -25.60
N ILE A 188 -4.34 5.14 -26.72
CA ILE A 188 -5.50 4.80 -27.56
C ILE A 188 -6.50 3.96 -26.76
N VAL A 189 -6.02 2.90 -26.07
CA VAL A 189 -6.88 2.03 -25.25
C VAL A 189 -7.50 2.83 -24.09
N THR A 190 -6.75 3.72 -23.45
CA THR A 190 -7.28 4.63 -22.41
C THR A 190 -8.36 5.54 -22.97
N GLY A 191 -8.17 6.09 -24.17
CA GLY A 191 -9.18 6.87 -24.87
C GLY A 191 -10.46 6.06 -25.16
N ALA A 192 -10.31 4.80 -25.60
CA ALA A 192 -11.44 3.89 -25.82
C ALA A 192 -12.17 3.59 -24.49
N LEU A 193 -11.46 3.33 -23.40
CA LEU A 193 -12.04 3.14 -22.07
C LEU A 193 -12.78 4.39 -21.60
N TRP A 194 -12.24 5.57 -21.82
CA TRP A 194 -12.91 6.82 -21.46
C TRP A 194 -14.15 7.10 -22.32
N TYR A 195 -14.07 6.77 -23.62
CA TYR A 195 -15.23 6.84 -24.51
C TYR A 195 -16.35 5.90 -24.05
N THR A 196 -16.03 4.63 -23.70
CA THR A 196 -17.03 3.68 -23.18
C THR A 196 -17.67 4.16 -21.87
N ASN A 197 -16.87 4.80 -20.97
CA ASN A 197 -17.40 5.43 -19.77
C ASN A 197 -18.40 6.55 -20.11
N LYS A 198 -18.05 7.48 -21.02
CA LYS A 198 -18.94 8.57 -21.43
C LYS A 198 -20.25 8.10 -22.08
N GLN A 199 -20.21 6.98 -22.80
CA GLN A 199 -21.41 6.38 -23.40
C GLN A 199 -22.26 5.61 -22.38
N GLY A 200 -21.82 5.53 -21.12
CA GLY A 200 -22.53 4.82 -20.05
C GLY A 200 -22.49 3.30 -20.15
N TYR A 201 -21.59 2.75 -20.96
CA TYR A 201 -21.40 1.29 -21.00
C TYR A 201 -20.81 0.80 -19.68
N VAL A 202 -21.48 -0.19 -19.07
CA VAL A 202 -21.08 -0.74 -17.74
C VAL A 202 -20.80 -2.24 -17.79
N ARG A 203 -20.64 -2.82 -18.99
CA ARG A 203 -20.39 -4.27 -19.16
C ARG A 203 -18.99 -4.66 -18.67
N PRO A 204 -18.86 -5.55 -17.68
CA PRO A 204 -17.57 -5.91 -17.07
C PRO A 204 -16.57 -6.50 -18.07
N VAL A 205 -17.07 -7.32 -19.01
CA VAL A 205 -16.23 -8.00 -20.00
C VAL A 205 -15.48 -6.99 -20.88
N LEU A 206 -16.15 -5.89 -21.27
CA LEU A 206 -15.52 -4.87 -22.12
C LEU A 206 -14.36 -4.19 -21.40
N TYR A 207 -14.56 -3.79 -20.12
CA TYR A 207 -13.48 -3.22 -19.29
C TYR A 207 -12.38 -4.22 -18.99
N GLY A 208 -12.72 -5.52 -18.84
CA GLY A 208 -11.73 -6.59 -18.65
C GLY A 208 -10.82 -6.77 -19.88
N VAL A 209 -11.41 -6.83 -21.07
CA VAL A 209 -10.63 -6.99 -22.33
C VAL A 209 -9.77 -5.74 -22.61
N LEU A 210 -10.37 -4.53 -22.50
CA LEU A 210 -9.61 -3.29 -22.70
C LEU A 210 -8.59 -3.08 -21.60
N GLY A 211 -8.88 -3.49 -20.35
CA GLY A 211 -7.93 -3.44 -19.24
C GLY A 211 -6.74 -4.35 -19.44
N ALA A 212 -6.95 -5.57 -19.93
CA ALA A 212 -5.86 -6.49 -20.29
C ALA A 212 -5.00 -5.94 -21.45
N ALA A 213 -5.63 -5.35 -22.47
CA ALA A 213 -4.91 -4.68 -23.53
C ALA A 213 -4.10 -3.47 -23.02
N LEU A 214 -4.70 -2.65 -22.16
CA LEU A 214 -4.01 -1.52 -21.51
C LEU A 214 -2.80 -1.99 -20.72
N TRP A 215 -2.97 -3.03 -19.88
CA TRP A 215 -1.88 -3.63 -19.11
C TRP A 215 -0.74 -4.10 -20.00
N TYR A 216 -1.05 -4.81 -21.11
CA TYR A 216 -0.05 -5.26 -22.06
C TYR A 216 0.74 -4.11 -22.71
N PHE A 217 0.05 -3.07 -23.15
CA PHE A 217 0.71 -1.91 -23.75
C PHE A 217 1.56 -1.14 -22.73
N VAL A 218 1.08 -0.97 -21.50
CA VAL A 218 1.86 -0.31 -20.42
C VAL A 218 3.07 -1.17 -20.06
N LEU A 219 2.93 -2.49 -19.91
CA LEU A 219 4.03 -3.42 -19.63
C LEU A 219 5.16 -3.30 -20.67
N LYS A 220 4.80 -3.21 -21.96
CA LYS A 220 5.77 -3.10 -23.06
C LYS A 220 6.31 -1.70 -23.29
N SER A 221 5.67 -0.67 -22.71
CA SER A 221 6.07 0.73 -22.90
C SER A 221 7.26 1.16 -22.03
N GLY A 222 7.76 0.30 -21.12
CA GLY A 222 8.79 0.66 -20.15
C GLY A 222 8.26 1.44 -18.91
N VAL A 223 6.98 1.73 -18.90
CA VAL A 223 6.27 2.24 -17.71
C VAL A 223 5.82 1.03 -16.88
N HIS A 224 5.82 1.16 -15.54
CA HIS A 224 5.41 0.04 -14.69
C HIS A 224 3.97 -0.41 -15.00
N ALA A 225 3.81 -1.71 -15.23
CA ALA A 225 2.55 -2.32 -15.63
C ALA A 225 1.39 -2.08 -14.66
N THR A 226 1.72 -1.91 -13.38
CA THR A 226 0.77 -1.64 -12.30
C THR A 226 -0.02 -0.34 -12.48
N ILE A 227 0.54 0.66 -13.18
CA ILE A 227 -0.13 1.92 -13.49
C ILE A 227 -1.38 1.70 -14.35
N ALA A 228 -1.38 0.66 -15.20
CA ALA A 228 -2.55 0.30 -15.98
C ALA A 228 -3.79 0.01 -15.10
N GLY A 229 -3.59 -0.60 -13.92
CA GLY A 229 -4.67 -0.83 -12.96
C GLY A 229 -5.32 0.45 -12.49
N VAL A 230 -4.52 1.47 -12.15
CA VAL A 230 -5.01 2.77 -11.70
C VAL A 230 -5.73 3.52 -12.83
N VAL A 231 -5.14 3.54 -14.03
CA VAL A 231 -5.75 4.18 -15.21
C VAL A 231 -7.10 3.52 -15.51
N LEU A 232 -7.17 2.19 -15.48
CA LEU A 232 -8.41 1.45 -15.65
C LEU A 232 -9.44 1.84 -14.58
N ALA A 233 -9.06 1.93 -13.29
CA ALA A 233 -9.94 2.34 -12.21
C ALA A 233 -10.56 3.73 -12.46
N MET A 234 -9.76 4.68 -12.93
CA MET A 234 -10.24 6.03 -13.24
C MET A 234 -11.25 6.05 -14.37
N THR A 235 -11.17 5.09 -15.31
CA THR A 235 -12.11 4.99 -16.43
C THR A 235 -13.40 4.23 -16.11
N ILE A 236 -13.46 3.39 -15.07
CA ILE A 236 -14.67 2.67 -14.65
C ILE A 236 -15.71 3.67 -14.13
N PRO A 237 -16.97 3.67 -14.64
CA PRO A 237 -18.00 4.62 -14.20
C PRO A 237 -18.42 4.40 -12.75
N ALA A 238 -18.67 5.49 -12.02
CA ALA A 238 -19.23 5.43 -10.66
C ALA A 238 -20.67 4.92 -10.69
N THR A 239 -21.45 5.39 -11.67
CA THR A 239 -22.85 5.02 -11.88
C THR A 239 -23.09 4.77 -13.37
N GLY A 240 -24.06 3.93 -13.70
CA GLY A 240 -24.46 3.69 -15.08
C GLY A 240 -25.81 2.97 -15.16
N LYS A 241 -26.26 2.64 -16.36
CA LYS A 241 -27.48 1.88 -16.59
C LYS A 241 -27.15 0.54 -17.25
N LEU A 242 -27.72 -0.53 -16.74
CA LEU A 242 -27.67 -1.88 -17.33
C LEU A 242 -29.10 -2.42 -17.37
N ASP A 243 -29.57 -2.73 -18.57
CA ASP A 243 -30.94 -3.27 -18.78
C ASP A 243 -32.04 -2.40 -18.14
N GLY A 244 -31.84 -1.06 -18.16
CA GLY A 244 -32.79 -0.08 -17.60
C GLY A 244 -32.60 0.20 -16.10
N GLU A 245 -31.85 -0.62 -15.38
CA GLU A 245 -31.60 -0.45 -13.95
C GLU A 245 -30.33 0.38 -13.70
N THR A 246 -30.35 1.22 -12.64
CA THR A 246 -29.17 1.94 -12.20
C THR A 246 -28.22 0.99 -11.48
N VAL A 247 -26.98 0.92 -11.96
CA VAL A 247 -25.92 0.10 -11.38
C VAL A 247 -24.74 0.97 -10.93
N TYR A 248 -23.97 0.46 -9.97
CA TYR A 248 -22.79 1.11 -9.39
C TYR A 248 -21.54 0.27 -9.66
N PRO A 249 -20.99 0.29 -10.90
CA PRO A 249 -19.90 -0.61 -11.28
C PRO A 249 -18.66 -0.45 -10.41
N MET A 250 -18.27 0.79 -10.09
CA MET A 250 -17.14 1.12 -9.23
C MET A 250 -17.19 0.39 -7.90
N HIS A 251 -18.29 0.51 -7.15
CA HIS A 251 -18.45 -0.17 -5.86
C HIS A 251 -18.51 -1.68 -6.01
N LYS A 252 -19.30 -2.17 -6.97
CA LYS A 252 -19.46 -3.62 -7.21
C LYS A 252 -18.12 -4.31 -7.54
N TRP A 253 -17.24 -3.64 -8.28
CA TRP A 253 -15.95 -4.22 -8.63
C TRP A 253 -14.95 -4.10 -7.49
N ALA A 254 -14.94 -2.97 -6.78
CA ALA A 254 -14.13 -2.83 -5.58
C ALA A 254 -14.47 -3.92 -4.55
N ASP A 255 -15.75 -4.19 -4.28
CA ASP A 255 -16.20 -5.22 -3.34
C ASP A 255 -15.79 -6.63 -3.78
N LYS A 256 -15.88 -6.92 -5.10
CA LYS A 256 -15.43 -8.22 -5.64
C LYS A 256 -13.91 -8.40 -5.54
N LEU A 257 -13.16 -7.36 -5.85
CA LEU A 257 -11.68 -7.39 -5.80
C LEU A 257 -11.15 -7.45 -4.36
N LYS A 258 -11.84 -6.84 -3.40
CA LYS A 258 -11.41 -6.75 -2.00
C LYS A 258 -10.97 -8.09 -1.42
N ASN A 259 -11.76 -9.14 -1.60
CA ASN A 259 -11.43 -10.46 -1.06
C ASN A 259 -10.24 -11.09 -1.78
N TRP A 260 -10.15 -10.96 -3.10
CA TRP A 260 -9.01 -11.44 -3.87
C TRP A 260 -7.72 -10.71 -3.50
N VAL A 261 -7.81 -9.40 -3.32
CA VAL A 261 -6.69 -8.57 -2.88
C VAL A 261 -6.22 -8.99 -1.50
N ASN A 262 -7.11 -9.06 -0.52
CA ASN A 262 -6.76 -9.28 0.88
C ASN A 262 -6.32 -10.72 1.19
N PHE A 263 -6.85 -11.72 0.46
CA PHE A 263 -6.63 -13.14 0.80
C PHE A 263 -5.79 -13.91 -0.23
N LEU A 264 -5.50 -13.31 -1.39
CA LEU A 264 -4.65 -13.95 -2.40
C LEU A 264 -3.52 -13.03 -2.86
N ILE A 265 -3.84 -11.84 -3.39
CA ILE A 265 -2.86 -11.01 -4.11
C ILE A 265 -1.79 -10.50 -3.15
N ILE A 266 -2.20 -9.78 -2.08
CA ILE A 266 -1.26 -9.22 -1.10
C ILE A 266 -0.51 -10.33 -0.34
N PRO A 267 -1.15 -11.41 0.16
CA PRO A 267 -0.43 -12.50 0.80
C PRO A 267 0.58 -13.19 -0.13
N LEU A 268 0.22 -13.46 -1.39
CA LEU A 268 1.13 -14.09 -2.34
C LEU A 268 2.31 -13.17 -2.68
N PHE A 269 2.04 -11.88 -2.93
CA PHE A 269 3.07 -10.87 -3.11
C PHE A 269 4.02 -10.81 -1.90
N SER A 270 3.44 -10.77 -0.69
CA SER A 270 4.21 -10.72 0.55
C SER A 270 5.05 -11.99 0.75
N PHE A 271 4.50 -13.18 0.51
CA PHE A 271 5.21 -14.43 0.60
C PHE A 271 6.45 -14.46 -0.31
N LEU A 272 6.31 -14.08 -1.58
CA LEU A 272 7.40 -14.11 -2.56
C LEU A 272 8.44 -13.00 -2.35
N ASN A 273 8.02 -11.79 -1.97
CA ASN A 273 8.92 -10.64 -1.87
C ASN A 273 9.53 -10.44 -0.47
N ALA A 274 8.93 -11.00 0.58
CA ALA A 274 9.45 -10.91 1.95
C ALA A 274 10.59 -11.90 2.24
N GLY A 275 10.79 -12.91 1.39
CA GLY A 275 11.88 -13.88 1.58
C GLY A 275 13.24 -13.21 1.48
N VAL A 276 13.93 -13.08 2.63
CA VAL A 276 15.31 -12.61 2.76
C VAL A 276 16.12 -13.74 3.32
N SER A 277 17.25 -14.07 2.68
CA SER A 277 18.23 -15.01 3.24
C SER A 277 19.04 -14.30 4.31
N PHE A 278 19.07 -14.85 5.51
CA PHE A 278 19.92 -14.35 6.60
C PHE A 278 21.27 -15.07 6.68
N THR A 279 21.54 -16.02 5.79
CA THR A 279 22.77 -16.86 5.83
C THR A 279 24.03 -16.00 5.69
N ASP A 280 23.96 -14.91 4.88
CA ASP A 280 25.07 -14.02 4.60
C ASP A 280 24.93 -12.66 5.33
N VAL A 281 23.93 -12.50 6.20
CA VAL A 281 23.71 -11.24 6.92
C VAL A 281 24.55 -11.21 8.19
N SER A 282 25.61 -10.39 8.18
CA SER A 282 26.42 -10.08 9.36
C SER A 282 25.83 -8.88 10.14
N ALA A 283 26.26 -8.71 11.40
CA ALA A 283 25.86 -7.56 12.20
C ALA A 283 26.24 -6.20 11.54
N ASP A 284 27.29 -6.17 10.74
CA ASP A 284 27.72 -4.97 10.01
C ASP A 284 26.71 -4.52 8.96
N HIS A 285 25.94 -5.44 8.38
CA HIS A 285 24.88 -5.11 7.43
C HIS A 285 23.75 -4.30 8.06
N LEU A 286 23.53 -4.38 9.38
CA LEU A 286 22.56 -3.52 10.08
C LEU A 286 22.95 -2.04 10.03
N PHE A 287 24.24 -1.73 9.89
CA PHE A 287 24.76 -0.38 9.73
C PHE A 287 24.93 0.05 8.28
N HIS A 288 24.50 -0.77 7.31
CA HIS A 288 24.53 -0.43 5.91
C HIS A 288 23.67 0.81 5.64
N PRO A 289 24.15 1.81 4.86
CA PRO A 289 23.43 3.06 4.65
C PRO A 289 21.99 2.87 4.15
N VAL A 290 21.73 1.89 3.29
CA VAL A 290 20.37 1.58 2.79
C VAL A 290 19.49 1.05 3.91
N VAL A 291 19.98 0.16 4.79
CA VAL A 291 19.23 -0.35 5.95
C VAL A 291 18.85 0.79 6.88
N LEU A 292 19.82 1.64 7.24
CA LEU A 292 19.59 2.78 8.12
C LEU A 292 18.70 3.84 7.47
N GLY A 293 18.92 4.14 6.19
CA GLY A 293 18.12 5.12 5.45
C GLY A 293 16.65 4.71 5.36
N VAL A 294 16.38 3.45 5.04
CA VAL A 294 15.02 2.92 4.96
C VAL A 294 14.38 2.82 6.36
N SER A 295 15.06 2.20 7.32
CA SER A 295 14.48 1.99 8.65
C SER A 295 14.23 3.31 9.39
N LEU A 296 15.19 4.24 9.40
CA LEU A 296 15.03 5.55 10.04
C LEU A 296 14.05 6.44 9.26
N GLY A 297 14.01 6.34 7.92
CA GLY A 297 12.99 7.00 7.11
C GLY A 297 11.58 6.58 7.51
N LEU A 298 11.32 5.27 7.68
CA LEU A 298 10.03 4.75 8.15
C LEU A 298 9.75 5.13 9.61
N ILE A 299 10.72 4.92 10.52
CA ILE A 299 10.52 5.16 11.95
C ILE A 299 10.41 6.66 12.24
N LEU A 300 11.39 7.46 11.84
CA LEU A 300 11.48 8.87 12.20
C LEU A 300 10.83 9.77 11.13
N GLY A 301 11.12 9.50 9.84
CA GLY A 301 10.64 10.34 8.74
C GLY A 301 9.13 10.44 8.69
N LYS A 302 8.42 9.31 8.69
CA LYS A 302 6.96 9.27 8.65
C LYS A 302 6.31 9.96 9.84
N GLN A 303 6.73 9.62 11.07
CA GLN A 303 6.11 10.19 12.27
C GLN A 303 6.33 11.70 12.38
N PHE A 304 7.55 12.18 12.14
CA PHE A 304 7.83 13.61 12.20
C PHE A 304 7.17 14.38 11.07
N GLY A 305 7.17 13.85 9.84
CA GLY A 305 6.51 14.47 8.70
C GLY A 305 5.02 14.65 8.93
N ILE A 306 4.32 13.55 9.20
CA ILE A 306 2.87 13.57 9.38
C ILE A 306 2.47 14.37 10.61
N PHE A 307 3.13 14.13 11.77
CA PHE A 307 2.78 14.82 12.99
C PHE A 307 3.03 16.32 12.91
N SER A 308 4.18 16.77 12.38
CA SER A 308 4.49 18.19 12.24
C SER A 308 3.52 18.91 11.31
N ALA A 309 3.12 18.28 10.20
CA ALA A 309 2.13 18.84 9.29
C ALA A 309 0.78 19.04 10.01
N VAL A 310 0.28 18.02 10.72
CA VAL A 310 -0.96 18.13 11.49
C VAL A 310 -0.83 19.19 12.59
N PHE A 311 0.31 19.20 13.31
CA PHE A 311 0.56 20.17 14.38
C PHE A 311 0.54 21.61 13.87
N VAL A 312 1.25 21.91 12.80
CA VAL A 312 1.30 23.24 12.18
C VAL A 312 -0.09 23.67 11.71
N LEU A 313 -0.81 22.81 10.98
CA LEU A 313 -2.14 23.13 10.44
C LEU A 313 -3.19 23.40 11.52
N VAL A 314 -3.14 22.66 12.63
CA VAL A 314 -4.06 22.85 13.75
C VAL A 314 -3.67 24.07 14.59
N LYS A 315 -2.37 24.27 14.86
CA LYS A 315 -1.88 25.41 15.65
C LYS A 315 -2.04 26.75 14.93
N SER A 316 -1.87 26.78 13.61
CA SER A 316 -2.14 27.95 12.77
C SER A 316 -3.64 28.20 12.56
N LYS A 317 -4.51 27.39 13.14
CA LYS A 317 -5.98 27.48 13.02
C LYS A 317 -6.51 27.35 11.58
N ILE A 318 -5.70 26.85 10.67
CA ILE A 318 -6.14 26.55 9.28
C ILE A 318 -7.15 25.40 9.30
N ILE A 319 -6.92 24.41 10.17
CA ILE A 319 -7.78 23.24 10.33
C ILE A 319 -8.11 23.06 11.81
N LYS A 320 -9.33 22.61 12.10
CA LYS A 320 -9.71 22.20 13.45
C LYS A 320 -9.23 20.78 13.73
N MET A 321 -8.77 20.54 14.95
CA MET A 321 -8.45 19.18 15.39
C MET A 321 -9.67 18.27 15.25
N PRO A 322 -9.50 17.03 14.76
CA PRO A 322 -10.62 16.08 14.67
C PRO A 322 -11.28 15.88 16.05
N THR A 323 -12.59 15.76 16.07
CA THR A 323 -13.38 15.66 17.30
C THR A 323 -12.98 14.44 18.13
N ASN A 324 -12.98 14.59 19.45
CA ASN A 324 -12.65 13.53 20.41
C ASN A 324 -11.26 12.90 20.21
N THR A 325 -10.27 13.67 19.73
CA THR A 325 -8.88 13.22 19.57
C THR A 325 -7.94 13.98 20.49
N THR A 326 -6.80 13.39 20.77
CA THR A 326 -5.73 13.98 21.59
C THR A 326 -4.42 14.00 20.80
N TRP A 327 -3.49 14.91 21.16
CA TRP A 327 -2.18 14.98 20.51
C TRP A 327 -1.39 13.65 20.56
N PRO A 328 -1.36 12.92 21.71
CA PRO A 328 -0.74 11.59 21.72
C PRO A 328 -1.39 10.58 20.77
N GLU A 329 -2.71 10.69 20.53
CA GLU A 329 -3.41 9.81 19.58
C GLU A 329 -3.03 10.16 18.13
N VAL A 330 -2.91 11.44 17.78
CA VAL A 330 -2.40 11.89 16.48
C VAL A 330 -0.97 11.40 16.26
N TYR A 331 -0.11 11.55 17.29
CA TYR A 331 1.28 11.11 17.21
C TYR A 331 1.40 9.59 17.06
N GLY A 332 0.64 8.81 17.82
CA GLY A 332 0.61 7.36 17.69
C GLY A 332 0.13 6.89 16.31
N THR A 333 -0.88 7.59 15.74
CA THR A 333 -1.34 7.33 14.37
C THR A 333 -0.25 7.64 13.34
N ALA A 334 0.48 8.75 13.51
CA ALA A 334 1.60 9.11 12.64
C ALA A 334 2.74 8.07 12.69
N ILE A 335 3.01 7.48 13.88
CA ILE A 335 4.00 6.38 14.02
C ILE A 335 3.52 5.13 13.27
N VAL A 336 2.24 4.74 13.39
CA VAL A 336 1.67 3.59 12.68
C VAL A 336 1.81 3.74 11.16
N CYS A 337 1.75 4.97 10.62
CA CYS A 337 2.02 5.21 9.19
C CYS A 337 3.46 4.88 8.76
N GLY A 338 4.39 4.67 9.68
CA GLY A 338 5.73 4.15 9.41
C GLY A 338 5.78 2.65 9.10
N ILE A 339 4.64 1.96 9.11
CA ILE A 339 4.54 0.58 8.60
C ILE A 339 4.52 0.64 7.07
N GLY A 340 5.66 0.44 6.45
CA GLY A 340 5.78 0.49 4.98
C GLY A 340 5.57 -0.86 4.30
N PHE A 341 5.96 -1.91 4.94
CA PHE A 341 5.96 -3.34 4.64
C PHE A 341 5.74 -3.68 3.15
N THR A 342 4.55 -4.16 2.70
CA THR A 342 4.32 -4.61 1.31
C THR A 342 4.54 -3.50 0.29
N MET A 343 4.10 -2.28 0.57
CA MET A 343 4.28 -1.15 -0.34
C MET A 343 5.75 -0.73 -0.43
N SER A 344 6.48 -0.71 0.68
CA SER A 344 7.92 -0.48 0.67
C SER A 344 8.69 -1.62 -0.01
N LEU A 345 8.28 -2.90 0.17
CA LEU A 345 8.86 -4.03 -0.58
C LEU A 345 8.62 -3.86 -2.09
N PHE A 346 7.42 -3.44 -2.49
CA PHE A 346 7.13 -3.19 -3.89
C PHE A 346 8.01 -2.07 -4.47
N VAL A 347 8.14 -0.95 -3.78
CA VAL A 347 9.04 0.13 -4.22
C VAL A 347 10.51 -0.34 -4.22
N ALA A 348 10.92 -1.21 -3.30
CA ALA A 348 12.28 -1.76 -3.25
C ALA A 348 12.61 -2.61 -4.49
N THR A 349 11.65 -3.42 -4.98
CA THR A 349 11.84 -4.20 -6.22
C THR A 349 11.97 -3.32 -7.46
N LEU A 350 11.40 -2.12 -7.43
CA LEU A 350 11.49 -1.14 -8.51
C LEU A 350 12.77 -0.28 -8.41
N ALA A 351 13.20 0.01 -7.17
CA ALA A 351 14.34 0.89 -6.89
C ALA A 351 15.69 0.22 -7.14
N PHE A 352 15.77 -1.09 -6.87
CA PHE A 352 17.02 -1.84 -6.94
C PHE A 352 16.85 -3.14 -7.73
N PRO A 353 17.79 -3.45 -8.62
CA PRO A 353 17.83 -4.77 -9.25
C PRO A 353 18.05 -5.87 -8.18
N PRO A 354 17.70 -7.14 -8.48
CA PRO A 354 17.98 -8.26 -7.59
C PRO A 354 19.46 -8.29 -7.19
N GLY A 355 19.73 -8.39 -5.88
CA GLY A 355 21.08 -8.40 -5.33
C GLY A 355 21.16 -7.81 -3.91
N VAL A 356 22.38 -7.62 -3.42
CA VAL A 356 22.67 -7.23 -2.04
C VAL A 356 21.94 -5.95 -1.62
N THR A 357 21.91 -4.91 -2.45
CA THR A 357 21.27 -3.64 -2.13
C THR A 357 19.76 -3.79 -1.92
N GLN A 358 19.12 -4.61 -2.75
CA GLN A 358 17.70 -4.91 -2.60
C GLN A 358 17.43 -5.69 -1.31
N GLU A 359 18.26 -6.70 -0.99
CA GLU A 359 18.18 -7.46 0.28
C GLU A 359 18.37 -6.54 1.50
N MET A 360 19.35 -5.63 1.46
CA MET A 360 19.55 -4.65 2.54
C MET A 360 18.32 -3.75 2.70
N SER A 361 17.68 -3.34 1.61
CA SER A 361 16.46 -2.54 1.69
C SER A 361 15.32 -3.29 2.37
N LYS A 362 15.14 -4.59 2.09
CA LYS A 362 14.13 -5.45 2.74
C LYS A 362 14.36 -5.54 4.25
N ILE A 363 15.63 -5.70 4.70
CA ILE A 363 15.98 -5.70 6.13
C ILE A 363 15.56 -4.38 6.78
N GLY A 364 15.89 -3.24 6.14
CA GLY A 364 15.49 -1.92 6.62
C GLY A 364 13.97 -1.75 6.71
N ILE A 365 13.23 -2.29 5.74
CA ILE A 365 11.76 -2.29 5.73
C ILE A 365 11.19 -3.07 6.92
N PHE A 366 11.72 -4.27 7.19
CA PHE A 366 11.26 -5.09 8.32
C PHE A 366 11.52 -4.38 9.65
N ILE A 367 12.74 -3.89 9.87
CA ILE A 367 13.08 -3.16 11.09
C ILE A 367 12.17 -1.95 11.26
N GLY A 368 12.05 -1.11 10.23
CA GLY A 368 11.23 0.09 10.26
C GLY A 368 9.76 -0.20 10.54
N SER A 369 9.18 -1.18 9.84
CA SER A 369 7.77 -1.52 9.95
C SER A 369 7.41 -2.15 11.30
N ILE A 370 8.24 -3.07 11.81
CA ILE A 370 8.01 -3.73 13.11
C ILE A 370 8.11 -2.71 14.23
N ILE A 371 9.16 -1.88 14.24
CA ILE A 371 9.34 -0.86 15.28
C ILE A 371 8.21 0.17 15.24
N SER A 372 7.84 0.66 14.07
CA SER A 372 6.73 1.62 13.92
C SER A 372 5.40 1.01 14.36
N GLY A 373 5.12 -0.24 14.01
CA GLY A 373 3.90 -0.93 14.42
C GLY A 373 3.82 -1.10 15.94
N LEU A 374 4.89 -1.57 16.57
CA LEU A 374 4.94 -1.80 18.02
C LEU A 374 4.87 -0.48 18.82
N ILE A 375 5.71 0.51 18.48
CA ILE A 375 5.73 1.79 19.19
C ILE A 375 4.41 2.53 18.97
N GLY A 376 3.89 2.55 17.73
CA GLY A 376 2.61 3.18 17.43
C GLY A 376 1.45 2.58 18.21
N ALA A 377 1.39 1.24 18.30
CA ALA A 377 0.38 0.56 19.11
C ALA A 377 0.49 0.91 20.61
N ILE A 378 1.70 0.92 21.17
CA ILE A 378 1.95 1.28 22.58
C ILE A 378 1.50 2.73 22.83
N VAL A 379 1.90 3.68 21.98
CA VAL A 379 1.52 5.09 22.12
C VAL A 379 0.00 5.28 22.05
N LEU A 380 -0.69 4.58 21.15
CA LEU A 380 -2.15 4.62 21.03
C LEU A 380 -2.86 4.05 22.28
N ILE A 381 -2.33 2.98 22.87
CA ILE A 381 -2.84 2.41 24.12
C ILE A 381 -2.67 3.41 25.28
N VAL A 382 -1.52 4.07 25.37
CA VAL A 382 -1.26 5.10 26.40
C VAL A 382 -2.16 6.31 26.18
N ALA A 383 -2.32 6.77 24.94
CA ALA A 383 -3.20 7.87 24.58
C ALA A 383 -4.66 7.61 25.01
N TYR A 384 -5.14 6.37 24.81
CA TYR A 384 -6.46 5.96 25.27
C TYR A 384 -6.60 6.06 26.80
N LYS A 385 -5.60 5.61 27.57
CA LYS A 385 -5.62 5.73 29.04
C LYS A 385 -5.70 7.19 29.49
N ILE A 386 -4.92 8.08 28.88
CA ILE A 386 -4.94 9.52 29.18
C ILE A 386 -6.32 10.11 28.87
N ARG A 387 -6.93 9.77 27.73
CA ARG A 387 -8.26 10.23 27.35
C ARG A 387 -9.33 9.74 28.32
N SER A 388 -9.26 8.48 28.77
CA SER A 388 -10.23 7.90 29.70
C SER A 388 -10.20 8.53 31.09
N ILE A 389 -9.02 9.00 31.53
CA ILE A 389 -8.87 9.73 32.81
C ILE A 389 -9.46 11.15 32.75
N LYS A 390 -9.31 11.83 31.58
CA LYS A 390 -9.86 13.19 31.41
C LYS A 390 -11.38 13.24 31.29
N ASN A 391 -12.00 12.13 30.89
CA ASN A 391 -13.46 12.03 30.73
C ASN A 391 -14.17 11.46 31.97
N LYS A 392 -13.43 11.16 33.03
CA LYS A 392 -13.93 10.89 34.40
C LYS A 392 -13.84 12.16 35.25
#